data_88b553325d1f2ccb2f0b4c8671ae278a
#
_entry.id   88b553325d1f2ccb2f0b4c8671ae278a
#
_cell.length_a   1.000
_cell.length_b   1.000
_cell.length_c   1.000
_cell.angle_alpha   90.00
_cell.angle_beta   90.00
_cell.angle_gamma   90.00
#
_symmetry.space_group_name_H-M   'P 1'
#
loop_
_entity.id
_entity.type
_entity.pdbx_description
1 polymer ?
#
loop_
_entity_poly.entity_id
_entity_poly.type
_entity_poly.pdbx_seq_one_letter_code
_entity_poly.pdbx_strand_id
1 'polypeptide(L)'
;MIKNVKDIFRQEAAAINNIPITGSFEDAIQLIHQQVHQKRGKLVSSGMGKAGEIAKNISTTFSSTGTPAVFLHPSDAQHGDLGVIQPDDVLLLVSNSGKTREILELIELSRRLYSDLPMIAITAKANSELSEIADVTLLTGDPDEVCPLGLSPTTSTTVMTVIGDALIVLMMEKIGFTSEEYAKRHHGGYLGSKSREQTKSET
;
A
#
# COMPACT_ATOMS: atom_id res chain seq x y z
N MET A 1 -13.61 23.18 21.34
CA MET A 1 -13.73 22.12 22.37
C MET A 1 -12.57 21.15 22.17
N ILE A 2 -11.78 20.91 23.21
CA ILE A 2 -10.67 19.94 23.11
C ILE A 2 -11.29 18.55 23.11
N LYS A 3 -11.11 17.78 22.02
CA LYS A 3 -11.52 16.38 21.95
C LYS A 3 -10.75 15.59 23.00
N ASN A 4 -11.41 14.72 23.75
CA ASN A 4 -10.68 13.82 24.63
C ASN A 4 -10.09 12.64 23.80
N VAL A 5 -9.08 11.97 24.33
CA VAL A 5 -8.37 10.88 23.65
C VAL A 5 -9.31 9.73 23.24
N LYS A 6 -10.31 9.42 24.08
CA LYS A 6 -11.28 8.35 23.78
C LYS A 6 -12.14 8.69 22.56
N ASP A 7 -12.51 9.95 22.37
CA ASP A 7 -13.32 10.38 21.23
C ASP A 7 -12.50 10.33 19.93
N ILE A 8 -11.21 10.66 20.00
CA ILE A 8 -10.28 10.49 18.87
C ILE A 8 -10.23 9.01 18.48
N PHE A 9 -9.96 8.10 19.42
CA PHE A 9 -9.88 6.67 19.13
C PHE A 9 -11.19 6.09 18.60
N ARG A 10 -12.36 6.56 19.08
CA ARG A 10 -13.64 6.13 18.56
C ARG A 10 -13.86 6.55 17.10
N GLN A 11 -13.46 7.78 16.75
CA GLN A 11 -13.58 8.28 15.38
C GLN A 11 -12.65 7.53 14.42
N GLU A 12 -11.39 7.27 14.83
CA GLU A 12 -10.45 6.46 14.07
C GLU A 12 -11.00 5.03 13.85
N ALA A 13 -11.47 4.38 14.92
CA ALA A 13 -12.05 3.04 14.82
C ALA A 13 -13.31 2.99 13.93
N ALA A 14 -14.16 4.01 14.01
CA ALA A 14 -15.34 4.12 13.17
C ALA A 14 -14.95 4.28 11.68
N ALA A 15 -13.91 5.06 11.38
CA ALA A 15 -13.42 5.22 10.02
C ALA A 15 -12.89 3.90 9.44
N ILE A 16 -12.15 3.12 10.25
CA ILE A 16 -11.67 1.77 9.85
C ILE A 16 -12.86 0.86 9.55
N ASN A 17 -13.88 0.83 10.41
CA ASN A 17 -15.07 -0.02 10.21
C ASN A 17 -15.91 0.39 8.99
N ASN A 18 -15.76 1.61 8.51
CA ASN A 18 -16.48 2.14 7.34
C ASN A 18 -15.67 2.01 6.03
N ILE A 19 -14.49 1.38 6.04
CA ILE A 19 -13.76 1.08 4.80
C ILE A 19 -14.67 0.22 3.90
N PRO A 20 -14.92 0.62 2.64
CA PRO A 20 -15.73 -0.17 1.73
C PRO A 20 -15.07 -1.51 1.42
N ILE A 21 -15.66 -2.61 1.88
CA ILE A 21 -15.19 -3.96 1.57
C ILE A 21 -15.93 -4.43 0.31
N THR A 22 -15.21 -4.50 -0.79
CA THR A 22 -15.70 -4.93 -2.09
C THR A 22 -14.76 -5.99 -2.67
N GLY A 23 -15.10 -6.61 -3.80
CA GLY A 23 -14.22 -7.55 -4.51
C GLY A 23 -12.87 -6.96 -4.96
N SER A 24 -12.67 -5.64 -4.83
CA SER A 24 -11.43 -4.97 -5.22
C SER A 24 -10.20 -5.40 -4.39
N PHE A 25 -10.38 -5.89 -3.15
CA PHE A 25 -9.28 -6.45 -2.38
C PHE A 25 -8.76 -7.75 -3.01
N GLU A 26 -9.68 -8.66 -3.37
CA GLU A 26 -9.37 -9.91 -4.07
C GLU A 26 -8.72 -9.63 -5.42
N ASP A 27 -9.24 -8.66 -6.18
CA ASP A 27 -8.69 -8.25 -7.47
C ASP A 27 -7.28 -7.68 -7.33
N ALA A 28 -7.03 -6.84 -6.32
CA ALA A 28 -5.71 -6.30 -6.02
C ALA A 28 -4.71 -7.41 -5.66
N ILE A 29 -5.10 -8.35 -4.81
CA ILE A 29 -4.28 -9.49 -4.43
C ILE A 29 -3.98 -10.39 -5.64
N GLN A 30 -4.98 -10.64 -6.47
CA GLN A 30 -4.78 -11.43 -7.70
C GLN A 30 -3.80 -10.74 -8.65
N LEU A 31 -3.92 -9.44 -8.83
CA LEU A 31 -3.05 -8.64 -9.69
C LEU A 31 -1.61 -8.63 -9.18
N ILE A 32 -1.39 -8.37 -7.88
CA ILE A 32 -0.07 -8.42 -7.26
C ILE A 32 0.52 -9.83 -7.38
N HIS A 33 -0.25 -10.87 -7.09
CA HIS A 33 0.21 -12.25 -7.18
C HIS A 33 0.67 -12.61 -8.60
N GLN A 34 -0.12 -12.23 -9.61
CA GLN A 34 0.20 -12.48 -11.01
C GLN A 34 1.50 -11.78 -11.43
N GLN A 35 1.65 -10.49 -11.14
CA GLN A 35 2.81 -9.73 -11.58
C GLN A 35 4.07 -10.11 -10.78
N VAL A 36 3.95 -10.17 -9.44
CA VAL A 36 5.13 -10.32 -8.59
C VAL A 36 5.56 -11.78 -8.44
N HIS A 37 4.60 -12.69 -8.19
CA HIS A 37 4.94 -14.10 -7.88
C HIS A 37 4.96 -15.01 -9.09
N GLN A 38 4.12 -14.76 -10.11
CA GLN A 38 4.10 -15.57 -11.33
C GLN A 38 5.05 -15.04 -12.39
N LYS A 39 5.03 -13.73 -12.68
CA LYS A 39 5.88 -13.10 -13.71
C LYS A 39 7.24 -12.64 -13.20
N ARG A 40 7.47 -12.64 -11.87
CA ARG A 40 8.72 -12.21 -11.20
C ARG A 40 9.02 -10.72 -11.30
N GLY A 41 8.01 -9.88 -11.43
CA GLY A 41 8.10 -8.45 -11.24
C GLY A 41 8.18 -8.07 -9.75
N LYS A 42 7.88 -6.82 -9.44
CA LYS A 42 7.78 -6.31 -8.06
C LYS A 42 6.62 -5.34 -7.92
N LEU A 43 6.21 -5.11 -6.70
CA LEU A 43 5.29 -4.04 -6.35
C LEU A 43 6.07 -2.73 -6.24
N VAL A 44 5.72 -1.72 -7.04
CA VAL A 44 6.29 -0.37 -6.92
C VAL A 44 5.23 0.54 -6.29
N SER A 45 5.41 0.88 -5.02
CA SER A 45 4.48 1.78 -4.33
C SER A 45 4.92 3.24 -4.49
N SER A 46 3.96 4.17 -4.59
CA SER A 46 4.23 5.60 -4.69
C SER A 46 3.13 6.44 -4.03
N GLY A 47 3.50 7.63 -3.58
CA GLY A 47 2.62 8.61 -2.93
C GLY A 47 3.40 9.88 -2.57
N MET A 48 2.67 10.99 -2.35
CA MET A 48 3.26 12.25 -1.92
C MET A 48 2.96 12.56 -0.45
N GLY A 49 3.91 13.21 0.24
CA GLY A 49 3.75 13.65 1.62
C GLY A 49 3.39 12.51 2.56
N LYS A 50 2.32 12.66 3.36
CA LYS A 50 1.89 11.62 4.31
C LYS A 50 1.44 10.33 3.62
N ALA A 51 0.76 10.42 2.48
CA ALA A 51 0.41 9.27 1.67
C ALA A 51 1.67 8.54 1.14
N GLY A 52 2.75 9.27 0.85
CA GLY A 52 4.04 8.70 0.48
C GLY A 52 4.69 7.90 1.61
N GLU A 53 4.62 8.40 2.85
CA GLU A 53 5.12 7.65 4.02
C GLU A 53 4.34 6.34 4.22
N ILE A 54 3.02 6.35 3.98
CA ILE A 54 2.20 5.14 4.03
C ILE A 54 2.58 4.17 2.89
N ALA A 55 2.70 4.67 1.66
CA ALA A 55 3.13 3.85 0.51
C ALA A 55 4.49 3.19 0.77
N LYS A 56 5.44 3.94 1.35
CA LYS A 56 6.76 3.42 1.74
C LYS A 56 6.66 2.34 2.82
N ASN A 57 5.83 2.54 3.85
CA ASN A 57 5.58 1.53 4.88
C ASN A 57 5.00 0.24 4.28
N ILE A 58 4.01 0.36 3.40
CA ILE A 58 3.40 -0.77 2.69
C ILE A 58 4.47 -1.56 1.92
N SER A 59 5.30 -0.90 1.10
CA SER A 59 6.32 -1.60 0.32
C SER A 59 7.38 -2.30 1.17
N THR A 60 7.84 -1.66 2.25
CA THR A 60 8.82 -2.27 3.15
C THR A 60 8.25 -3.48 3.89
N THR A 61 6.97 -3.44 4.25
CA THR A 61 6.30 -4.56 4.90
C THR A 61 6.06 -5.71 3.91
N PHE A 62 5.62 -5.45 2.67
CA PHE A 62 5.54 -6.47 1.62
C PHE A 62 6.90 -7.16 1.39
N SER A 63 7.99 -6.38 1.27
CA SER A 63 9.33 -6.94 1.09
C SER A 63 9.73 -7.86 2.24
N SER A 64 9.41 -7.48 3.47
CA SER A 64 9.73 -8.26 4.67
C SER A 64 8.89 -9.53 4.81
N THR A 65 7.74 -9.59 4.15
CA THR A 65 6.78 -10.71 4.18
C THR A 65 6.74 -11.52 2.88
N GLY A 66 7.80 -11.43 2.07
CA GLY A 66 8.04 -12.34 0.95
C GLY A 66 7.56 -11.85 -0.42
N THR A 67 6.95 -10.67 -0.50
CA THR A 67 6.54 -10.05 -1.77
C THR A 67 7.53 -8.94 -2.14
N PRO A 68 8.37 -9.09 -3.17
CA PRO A 68 9.29 -8.05 -3.61
C PRO A 68 8.59 -6.73 -3.87
N ALA A 69 8.99 -5.69 -3.15
CA ALA A 69 8.39 -4.37 -3.25
C ALA A 69 9.42 -3.25 -3.02
N VAL A 70 9.19 -2.10 -3.64
CA VAL A 70 10.02 -0.90 -3.50
C VAL A 70 9.16 0.35 -3.49
N PHE A 71 9.57 1.38 -2.75
CA PHE A 71 8.97 2.70 -2.82
C PHE A 71 9.69 3.55 -3.86
N LEU A 72 8.93 4.21 -4.74
CA LEU A 72 9.40 5.19 -5.71
C LEU A 72 8.78 6.54 -5.39
N HIS A 73 9.62 7.52 -5.03
CA HIS A 73 9.12 8.88 -4.82
C HIS A 73 8.75 9.51 -6.17
N PRO A 74 7.54 10.05 -6.36
CA PRO A 74 7.07 10.46 -7.68
C PRO A 74 7.88 11.64 -8.26
N SER A 75 8.42 12.54 -7.42
CA SER A 75 9.31 13.60 -7.90
C SER A 75 10.68 13.07 -8.31
N ASP A 76 11.25 12.10 -7.60
CA ASP A 76 12.55 11.53 -7.94
C ASP A 76 12.47 10.69 -9.23
N ALA A 77 11.31 10.10 -9.50
CA ALA A 77 11.04 9.40 -10.76
C ALA A 77 11.30 10.29 -11.99
N GLN A 78 10.99 11.60 -11.90
CA GLN A 78 11.25 12.57 -12.98
C GLN A 78 12.74 12.86 -13.20
N HIS A 79 13.58 12.45 -12.26
CA HIS A 79 15.03 12.69 -12.30
C HIS A 79 15.86 11.40 -12.50
N GLY A 80 15.22 10.33 -13.00
CA GLY A 80 15.91 9.10 -13.40
C GLY A 80 15.49 7.86 -12.62
N ASP A 81 14.94 8.00 -11.40
CA ASP A 81 14.52 6.86 -10.56
C ASP A 81 13.34 6.08 -11.17
N LEU A 82 12.68 6.66 -12.20
CA LEU A 82 11.70 5.94 -13.03
C LEU A 82 12.25 4.64 -13.61
N GLY A 83 13.55 4.54 -13.83
CA GLY A 83 14.25 3.33 -14.31
C GLY A 83 14.12 2.12 -13.39
N VAL A 84 13.65 2.28 -12.14
CA VAL A 84 13.36 1.15 -11.24
C VAL A 84 12.18 0.30 -11.74
N ILE A 85 11.26 0.89 -12.51
CA ILE A 85 10.07 0.22 -13.04
C ILE A 85 10.48 -0.71 -14.18
N GLN A 86 9.91 -1.93 -14.18
CA GLN A 86 10.13 -2.96 -15.19
C GLN A 86 8.79 -3.44 -15.79
N PRO A 87 8.77 -4.12 -16.97
CA PRO A 87 7.53 -4.48 -17.67
C PRO A 87 6.54 -5.32 -16.86
N ASP A 88 7.03 -6.19 -15.99
CA ASP A 88 6.21 -7.11 -15.21
C ASP A 88 5.88 -6.59 -13.80
N ASP A 89 6.18 -5.33 -13.52
CA ASP A 89 5.85 -4.71 -12.24
C ASP A 89 4.35 -4.35 -12.14
N VAL A 90 3.91 -4.05 -10.92
CA VAL A 90 2.60 -3.46 -10.64
C VAL A 90 2.78 -2.20 -9.79
N LEU A 91 2.11 -1.11 -10.14
CA LEU A 91 2.13 0.11 -9.35
C LEU A 91 1.05 0.08 -8.27
N LEU A 92 1.39 0.52 -7.05
CA LEU A 92 0.46 0.81 -5.95
C LEU A 92 0.54 2.30 -5.64
N LEU A 93 -0.47 3.05 -6.03
CA LEU A 93 -0.50 4.51 -5.98
C LEU A 93 -1.42 4.99 -4.86
N VAL A 94 -0.87 5.74 -3.90
CA VAL A 94 -1.60 6.22 -2.71
C VAL A 94 -1.81 7.72 -2.80
N SER A 95 -3.07 8.14 -2.93
CA SER A 95 -3.44 9.56 -2.99
C SER A 95 -4.87 9.78 -2.49
N ASN A 96 -5.03 10.49 -1.36
CA ASN A 96 -6.35 10.73 -0.78
C ASN A 96 -7.31 11.42 -1.75
N SER A 97 -6.85 12.47 -2.41
CA SER A 97 -7.66 13.23 -3.38
C SER A 97 -7.81 12.53 -4.74
N GLY A 98 -6.91 11.60 -5.07
CA GLY A 98 -6.79 11.01 -6.40
C GLY A 98 -6.44 12.00 -7.52
N LYS A 99 -5.97 13.21 -7.16
CA LYS A 99 -5.63 14.30 -8.09
C LYS A 99 -4.24 14.88 -7.83
N THR A 100 -3.39 14.17 -7.10
CA THR A 100 -2.03 14.62 -6.81
C THR A 100 -1.24 14.66 -8.11
N ARG A 101 -0.80 15.86 -8.50
CA ARG A 101 -0.14 16.13 -9.78
C ARG A 101 1.05 15.20 -10.01
N GLU A 102 1.92 15.06 -9.04
CA GLU A 102 3.14 14.25 -9.13
C GLU A 102 2.83 12.75 -9.33
N ILE A 103 1.71 12.26 -8.80
CA ILE A 103 1.24 10.89 -9.03
C ILE A 103 0.72 10.72 -10.46
N LEU A 104 -0.03 11.68 -10.97
CA LEU A 104 -0.55 11.65 -12.35
C LEU A 104 0.59 11.75 -13.37
N GLU A 105 1.58 12.61 -13.12
CA GLU A 105 2.80 12.71 -13.93
C GLU A 105 3.60 11.39 -13.90
N LEU A 106 3.72 10.75 -12.72
CA LEU A 106 4.36 9.43 -12.61
C LEU A 106 3.65 8.37 -13.45
N ILE A 107 2.31 8.35 -13.44
CA ILE A 107 1.50 7.44 -14.28
C ILE A 107 1.81 7.67 -15.76
N GLU A 108 1.78 8.92 -16.20
CA GLU A 108 2.06 9.27 -17.61
C GLU A 108 3.46 8.81 -18.03
N LEU A 109 4.48 9.10 -17.21
CA LEU A 109 5.86 8.70 -17.48
C LEU A 109 6.02 7.18 -17.48
N SER A 110 5.38 6.47 -16.54
CA SER A 110 5.42 5.01 -16.46
C SER A 110 4.78 4.36 -17.70
N ARG A 111 3.65 4.88 -18.17
CA ARG A 111 2.98 4.40 -19.40
C ARG A 111 3.76 4.68 -20.67
N ARG A 112 4.58 5.70 -20.70
CA ARG A 112 5.52 5.95 -21.81
C ARG A 112 6.62 4.89 -21.88
N LEU A 113 7.04 4.33 -20.73
CA LEU A 113 7.96 3.19 -20.70
C LEU A 113 7.25 1.89 -21.04
N TYR A 114 6.12 1.63 -20.38
CA TYR A 114 5.36 0.39 -20.49
C TYR A 114 3.86 0.71 -20.50
N SER A 115 3.23 0.66 -21.69
CA SER A 115 1.83 1.08 -21.91
C SER A 115 0.82 0.30 -21.07
N ASP A 116 1.10 -0.99 -20.82
CA ASP A 116 0.20 -1.94 -20.17
C ASP A 116 0.56 -2.22 -18.70
N LEU A 117 1.34 -1.31 -18.09
CA LEU A 117 1.74 -1.45 -16.69
C LEU A 117 0.51 -1.40 -15.77
N PRO A 118 0.21 -2.46 -15.02
CA PRO A 118 -0.97 -2.52 -14.19
C PRO A 118 -0.86 -1.64 -12.95
N MET A 119 -1.99 -1.07 -12.52
CA MET A 119 -2.04 -0.05 -11.47
C MET A 119 -3.15 -0.33 -10.46
N ILE A 120 -2.81 -0.24 -9.18
CA ILE A 120 -3.73 -0.29 -8.05
C ILE A 120 -3.74 1.09 -7.39
N ALA A 121 -4.90 1.66 -7.14
CA ALA A 121 -5.07 2.93 -6.43
C ALA A 121 -5.60 2.72 -5.01
N ILE A 122 -5.07 3.46 -4.04
CA ILE A 122 -5.69 3.69 -2.73
C ILE A 122 -6.09 5.16 -2.67
N THR A 123 -7.40 5.45 -2.65
CA THR A 123 -7.92 6.83 -2.70
C THR A 123 -9.25 6.95 -1.95
N ALA A 124 -9.59 8.19 -1.54
CA ALA A 124 -10.91 8.47 -0.97
C ALA A 124 -12.00 8.69 -2.05
N LYS A 125 -11.61 9.00 -3.28
CA LYS A 125 -12.52 9.52 -4.30
C LYS A 125 -12.72 8.52 -5.45
N ALA A 126 -13.89 7.89 -5.49
CA ALA A 126 -14.27 6.90 -6.50
C ALA A 126 -14.27 7.44 -7.95
N ASN A 127 -14.50 8.75 -8.11
CA ASN A 127 -14.57 9.43 -9.42
C ASN A 127 -13.38 10.40 -9.58
N SER A 128 -12.19 10.03 -9.12
CA SER A 128 -10.98 10.80 -9.31
C SER A 128 -10.23 10.33 -10.55
N GLU A 129 -9.37 11.19 -11.08
CA GLU A 129 -8.53 10.85 -12.22
C GLU A 129 -7.67 9.59 -11.96
N LEU A 130 -7.14 9.45 -10.75
CA LEU A 130 -6.40 8.25 -10.34
C LEU A 130 -7.28 7.00 -10.38
N SER A 131 -8.53 7.08 -9.87
CA SER A 131 -9.45 5.91 -9.86
C SER A 131 -9.95 5.52 -11.25
N GLU A 132 -10.04 6.47 -12.18
CA GLU A 132 -10.43 6.21 -13.56
C GLU A 132 -9.31 5.55 -14.37
N ILE A 133 -8.05 5.81 -14.00
CA ILE A 133 -6.86 5.28 -14.67
C ILE A 133 -6.46 3.89 -14.13
N ALA A 134 -6.69 3.64 -12.84
CA ALA A 134 -6.25 2.42 -12.17
C ALA A 134 -7.08 1.20 -12.59
N ASP A 135 -6.43 0.04 -12.72
CA ASP A 135 -7.11 -1.24 -12.99
C ASP A 135 -7.92 -1.71 -11.78
N VAL A 136 -7.44 -1.41 -10.58
CA VAL A 136 -8.12 -1.71 -9.32
C VAL A 136 -8.08 -0.50 -8.40
N THR A 137 -9.23 -0.14 -7.82
CA THR A 137 -9.33 0.96 -6.85
C THR A 137 -9.82 0.46 -5.50
N LEU A 138 -9.03 0.73 -4.47
CA LEU A 138 -9.34 0.51 -3.06
C LEU A 138 -9.77 1.83 -2.43
N LEU A 139 -11.02 1.93 -2.03
CA LEU A 139 -11.58 3.14 -1.46
C LEU A 139 -11.37 3.20 0.05
N THR A 140 -10.98 4.39 0.56
CA THR A 140 -10.78 4.62 2.00
C THR A 140 -12.08 4.92 2.76
N GLY A 141 -13.21 5.10 2.06
CA GLY A 141 -14.47 5.54 2.68
C GLY A 141 -14.56 7.03 2.93
N ASP A 142 -13.57 7.83 2.51
CA ASP A 142 -13.53 9.29 2.62
C ASP A 142 -13.79 9.83 4.04
N PRO A 143 -13.04 9.38 5.06
CA PRO A 143 -13.30 9.76 6.44
C PRO A 143 -12.89 11.21 6.71
N ASP A 144 -13.62 11.85 7.63
CA ASP A 144 -13.22 13.15 8.17
C ASP A 144 -11.96 13.01 9.03
N GLU A 145 -11.07 14.01 8.94
CA GLU A 145 -9.87 14.06 9.77
C GLU A 145 -10.21 14.40 11.23
N VAL A 146 -9.62 13.68 12.18
CA VAL A 146 -9.84 13.94 13.63
C VAL A 146 -9.13 15.20 14.12
N CYS A 147 -8.24 15.78 13.33
CA CYS A 147 -7.56 17.01 13.71
C CYS A 147 -8.54 18.19 13.84
N PRO A 148 -8.30 19.16 14.74
CA PRO A 148 -9.24 20.26 15.00
C PRO A 148 -9.55 21.13 13.76
N LEU A 149 -8.66 21.16 12.78
CA LEU A 149 -8.81 21.93 11.55
C LEU A 149 -9.46 21.12 10.42
N GLY A 150 -9.59 19.78 10.54
CA GLY A 150 -10.02 18.90 9.46
C GLY A 150 -9.06 18.89 8.26
N LEU A 151 -7.80 19.30 8.43
CA LEU A 151 -6.83 19.48 7.34
C LEU A 151 -5.61 18.57 7.44
N SER A 152 -5.14 18.31 8.66
CA SER A 152 -3.96 17.45 8.84
C SER A 152 -4.32 15.99 8.61
N PRO A 153 -3.62 15.30 7.72
CA PRO A 153 -3.83 13.87 7.50
C PRO A 153 -3.59 13.08 8.79
N THR A 154 -4.65 12.55 9.34
CA THR A 154 -4.72 11.73 10.55
C THR A 154 -5.53 10.48 10.25
N THR A 155 -6.85 10.58 10.23
CA THR A 155 -7.77 9.47 9.95
C THR A 155 -7.58 8.90 8.55
N SER A 156 -7.39 9.75 7.56
CA SER A 156 -7.13 9.29 6.19
C SER A 156 -5.87 8.42 6.11
N THR A 157 -4.79 8.78 6.81
CA THR A 157 -3.55 7.98 6.84
C THR A 157 -3.71 6.70 7.64
N THR A 158 -4.47 6.71 8.73
CA THR A 158 -4.83 5.51 9.50
C THR A 158 -5.56 4.49 8.62
N VAL A 159 -6.58 4.93 7.89
CA VAL A 159 -7.35 4.06 6.99
C VAL A 159 -6.48 3.51 5.85
N MET A 160 -5.64 4.34 5.21
CA MET A 160 -4.70 3.88 4.18
C MET A 160 -3.73 2.82 4.71
N THR A 161 -3.25 2.99 5.95
CA THR A 161 -2.37 2.00 6.60
C THR A 161 -3.09 0.67 6.77
N VAL A 162 -4.32 0.68 7.29
CA VAL A 162 -5.11 -0.54 7.52
C VAL A 162 -5.43 -1.26 6.20
N ILE A 163 -5.72 -0.51 5.12
CA ILE A 163 -5.87 -1.11 3.77
C ILE A 163 -4.56 -1.80 3.34
N GLY A 164 -3.42 -1.14 3.54
CA GLY A 164 -2.11 -1.73 3.26
C GLY A 164 -1.84 -3.01 4.07
N ASP A 165 -2.15 -3.00 5.36
CA ASP A 165 -2.01 -4.16 6.24
C ASP A 165 -2.89 -5.32 5.77
N ALA A 166 -4.13 -5.04 5.37
CA ALA A 166 -5.04 -6.04 4.82
C ALA A 166 -4.46 -6.70 3.54
N LEU A 167 -3.93 -5.89 2.60
CA LEU A 167 -3.28 -6.42 1.41
C LEU A 167 -2.07 -7.31 1.75
N ILE A 168 -1.26 -6.91 2.72
CA ILE A 168 -0.07 -7.66 3.15
C ILE A 168 -0.49 -9.01 3.75
N VAL A 169 -1.46 -9.01 4.67
CA VAL A 169 -1.93 -10.24 5.34
C VAL A 169 -2.55 -11.20 4.33
N LEU A 170 -3.43 -10.71 3.45
CA LEU A 170 -4.05 -11.53 2.40
C LEU A 170 -3.01 -12.09 1.43
N MET A 171 -1.96 -11.32 1.11
CA MET A 171 -0.89 -11.83 0.26
C MET A 171 -0.04 -12.88 0.95
N MET A 172 0.28 -12.72 2.25
CA MET A 172 0.98 -13.74 3.04
C MET A 172 0.21 -15.07 3.02
N GLU A 173 -1.11 -15.02 3.21
CA GLU A 173 -1.97 -16.22 3.09
C GLU A 173 -1.93 -16.80 1.68
N LYS A 174 -2.06 -15.95 0.65
CA LYS A 174 -2.06 -16.35 -0.76
C LYS A 174 -0.80 -17.09 -1.18
N ILE A 175 0.37 -16.66 -0.69
CA ILE A 175 1.67 -17.27 -1.04
C ILE A 175 2.11 -18.35 -0.05
N GLY A 176 1.33 -18.63 1.00
CA GLY A 176 1.69 -19.58 2.05
C GLY A 176 2.97 -19.18 2.79
N PHE A 177 3.12 -17.90 3.14
CA PHE A 177 4.31 -17.38 3.80
C PHE A 177 4.46 -17.94 5.22
N THR A 178 5.61 -18.54 5.51
CA THR A 178 5.86 -19.28 6.75
C THR A 178 6.76 -18.54 7.73
N SER A 179 6.78 -19.00 9.00
CA SER A 179 7.71 -18.54 10.04
C SER A 179 9.18 -18.76 9.64
N GLU A 180 9.49 -19.84 8.93
CA GLU A 180 10.81 -20.12 8.38
C GLU A 180 11.23 -19.05 7.35
N GLU A 181 10.34 -18.70 6.40
CA GLU A 181 10.59 -17.65 5.42
C GLU A 181 10.74 -16.27 6.07
N TYR A 182 9.97 -16.00 7.14
CA TYR A 182 10.12 -14.79 7.94
C TYR A 182 11.50 -14.72 8.61
N ALA A 183 11.96 -15.82 9.23
CA ALA A 183 13.28 -15.91 9.89
C ALA A 183 14.46 -15.65 8.93
N LYS A 184 14.32 -16.05 7.66
CA LYS A 184 15.35 -15.80 6.63
C LYS A 184 15.50 -14.30 6.30
N ARG A 185 14.47 -13.50 6.52
CA ARG A 185 14.47 -12.04 6.24
C ARG A 185 14.73 -11.18 7.47
N HIS A 186 14.56 -11.75 8.67
CA HIS A 186 14.69 -11.04 9.95
C HIS A 186 15.77 -11.65 10.82
N HIS A 187 17.03 -11.34 10.50
CA HIS A 187 18.20 -11.94 11.20
C HIS A 187 18.45 -11.36 12.60
N GLY A 188 18.04 -10.12 12.87
CA GLY A 188 18.30 -9.42 14.13
C GLY A 188 17.03 -9.16 14.95
N GLY A 189 17.25 -8.79 16.22
CA GLY A 189 16.20 -8.30 17.11
C GLY A 189 15.22 -9.37 17.61
N TYR A 190 14.21 -8.90 18.36
CA TYR A 190 13.19 -9.73 18.99
C TYR A 190 12.39 -10.59 18.00
N LEU A 191 11.96 -10.01 16.88
CA LEU A 191 11.16 -10.72 15.88
C LEU A 191 11.92 -11.85 15.20
N GLY A 192 13.20 -11.67 14.89
CA GLY A 192 14.05 -12.71 14.35
C GLY A 192 14.29 -13.87 15.31
N SER A 193 14.40 -13.59 16.62
CA SER A 193 14.50 -14.65 17.64
C SER A 193 13.19 -15.41 17.78
N LYS A 194 12.06 -14.71 17.86
CA LYS A 194 10.73 -15.29 17.99
C LYS A 194 10.36 -16.19 16.80
N SER A 195 10.65 -15.75 15.57
CA SER A 195 10.34 -16.55 14.37
C SER A 195 11.15 -17.84 14.32
N ARG A 196 12.41 -17.84 14.74
CA ARG A 196 13.22 -19.07 14.86
C ARG A 196 12.71 -20.05 15.93
N GLU A 197 12.13 -19.54 17.02
CA GLU A 197 11.49 -20.37 18.03
C GLU A 197 10.21 -21.04 17.49
N GLN A 198 9.38 -20.28 16.76
CA GLN A 198 8.18 -20.81 16.12
C GLN A 198 8.51 -21.90 15.09
N THR A 199 9.49 -21.67 14.23
CA THR A 199 9.95 -22.68 13.25
C THR A 199 10.33 -24.00 13.93
N LYS A 200 11.00 -23.95 15.11
CA LYS A 200 11.37 -25.17 15.87
C LYS A 200 10.18 -25.90 16.49
N SER A 201 9.07 -25.22 16.72
CA SER A 201 7.86 -25.82 17.31
C SER A 201 6.94 -26.46 16.26
N GLU A 202 7.11 -26.10 14.98
CA GLU A 202 6.35 -26.61 13.83
C GLU A 202 7.01 -27.83 13.17
N THR A 203 8.26 -28.14 13.53
CA THR A 203 9.03 -29.34 13.11
C THR A 203 9.02 -30.39 14.19
#